data_413d93037e012c9187708b818dce1dd8
#
_entry.id   413d93037e012c9187708b818dce1dd8
#
_cell.length_a   1.000
_cell.length_b   1.000
_cell.length_c   1.000
_cell.angle_alpha   90.00
_cell.angle_beta   90.00
_cell.angle_gamma   90.00
#
_symmetry.space_group_name_H-M   'P 1'
#
loop_
_entity.id
_entity.type
_entity.pdbx_description
1 polymer ?
#
loop_
_entity_poly.entity_id
_entity_poly.type
_entity_poly.pdbx_seq_one_letter_code
_entity_poly.pdbx_strand_id
1 'polypeptide(L)'
;APNYDENGECPENGAMLDSGALYQWAFSSLSMQKIVEEQTPICETNINYAFNQDKLLLVPEYSYSTILPADADKNSIEIIPDVPEEIDAPVTEGQVIGKAQIQYNGQSLATINLVASETLERSELVYGATIIKNVITSPWFIGVAVLVLVLFVIYLVLVSVIGKNKKGNVKKHRDL
;
A
#
# COMPACT_ATOMS: atom_id res chain seq x y z
N ALA A 1 -54.01 11.14 -14.27
CA ALA A 1 -55.36 11.48 -13.76
C ALA A 1 -56.22 10.24 -13.92
N PRO A 2 -57.03 9.87 -12.93
CA PRO A 2 -57.91 8.72 -13.05
C PRO A 2 -58.88 8.93 -14.23
N ASN A 3 -59.02 7.91 -15.06
CA ASN A 3 -59.90 7.94 -16.22
C ASN A 3 -61.29 7.46 -15.78
N TYR A 4 -62.25 8.41 -15.62
CA TYR A 4 -63.63 8.11 -15.27
C TYR A 4 -64.43 7.78 -16.53
N ASP A 5 -65.23 6.71 -16.48
CA ASP A 5 -66.12 6.39 -17.53
C ASP A 5 -67.30 7.34 -17.60
N GLU A 6 -68.21 7.18 -18.59
CA GLU A 6 -69.41 8.06 -18.77
C GLU A 6 -70.38 7.99 -17.57
N ASN A 7 -70.21 7.01 -16.68
CA ASN A 7 -71.07 6.86 -15.47
C ASN A 7 -70.40 7.42 -14.22
N GLY A 8 -69.11 7.95 -14.35
CA GLY A 8 -68.35 8.48 -13.25
C GLY A 8 -67.62 7.35 -12.43
N GLU A 9 -67.59 6.13 -12.94
CA GLU A 9 -66.87 5.05 -12.35
C GLU A 9 -65.44 5.03 -12.90
N CYS A 10 -64.47 4.77 -12.04
CA CYS A 10 -63.09 4.58 -12.42
C CYS A 10 -62.79 3.11 -12.44
N PRO A 11 -63.07 2.39 -13.57
CA PRO A 11 -62.92 0.94 -13.64
C PRO A 11 -61.45 0.52 -13.46
N GLU A 12 -60.50 1.40 -13.79
CA GLU A 12 -59.06 1.16 -13.60
C GLU A 12 -58.36 2.45 -13.17
N ASN A 13 -57.72 2.41 -12.02
CA ASN A 13 -56.88 3.51 -11.58
C ASN A 13 -55.57 3.49 -12.39
N GLY A 14 -55.45 4.35 -13.41
CA GLY A 14 -54.29 4.45 -14.28
C GLY A 14 -52.96 4.57 -13.51
N ALA A 15 -53.00 5.25 -12.35
CA ALA A 15 -51.80 5.33 -11.49
C ALA A 15 -51.40 3.95 -10.89
N MET A 16 -52.38 3.08 -10.61
CA MET A 16 -52.08 1.72 -10.14
C MET A 16 -51.51 0.84 -11.25
N LEU A 17 -52.04 0.97 -12.47
CA LEU A 17 -51.54 0.24 -13.64
C LEU A 17 -50.15 0.67 -14.00
N ASP A 18 -49.88 1.99 -14.04
CA ASP A 18 -48.55 2.53 -14.31
C ASP A 18 -47.53 2.14 -13.23
N SER A 19 -47.96 2.20 -11.97
CA SER A 19 -47.11 1.74 -10.84
C SER A 19 -46.83 0.24 -10.94
N GLY A 20 -47.86 -0.58 -11.27
CA GLY A 20 -47.68 -2.02 -11.46
C GLY A 20 -46.71 -2.37 -12.60
N ALA A 21 -46.87 -1.67 -13.74
CA ALA A 21 -45.96 -1.82 -14.87
C ALA A 21 -44.52 -1.41 -14.53
N LEU A 22 -44.32 -0.30 -13.79
CA LEU A 22 -43.02 0.18 -13.34
C LEU A 22 -42.36 -0.81 -12.39
N TYR A 23 -43.09 -1.35 -11.41
CA TYR A 23 -42.57 -2.37 -10.51
C TYR A 23 -42.18 -3.65 -11.27
N GLN A 24 -43.05 -4.12 -12.18
CA GLN A 24 -42.77 -5.30 -12.99
C GLN A 24 -41.52 -5.11 -13.84
N TRP A 25 -41.35 -3.94 -14.47
CA TRP A 25 -40.15 -3.58 -15.19
C TRP A 25 -38.92 -3.58 -14.27
N ALA A 26 -39.00 -2.90 -13.12
CA ALA A 26 -37.86 -2.80 -12.20
C ALA A 26 -37.41 -4.19 -11.72
N PHE A 27 -38.34 -5.04 -11.29
CA PHE A 27 -38.01 -6.40 -10.81
C PHE A 27 -37.54 -7.37 -11.91
N SER A 28 -37.93 -7.14 -13.17
CA SER A 28 -37.47 -7.96 -14.29
C SER A 28 -36.18 -7.48 -14.91
N SER A 29 -35.90 -6.15 -14.86
CA SER A 29 -34.78 -5.54 -15.55
C SER A 29 -33.59 -5.20 -14.65
N LEU A 30 -33.79 -5.16 -13.33
CA LEU A 30 -32.76 -4.85 -12.35
C LEU A 30 -32.51 -6.03 -11.43
N SER A 31 -31.26 -6.23 -11.08
CA SER A 31 -30.84 -7.25 -10.11
C SER A 31 -29.77 -6.72 -9.16
N MET A 32 -29.81 -7.21 -7.91
CA MET A 32 -28.72 -6.95 -6.97
C MET A 32 -27.53 -7.82 -7.34
N GLN A 33 -26.42 -7.19 -7.69
CA GLN A 33 -25.19 -7.87 -8.04
C GLN A 33 -24.13 -7.58 -6.98
N LYS A 34 -23.48 -8.66 -6.51
CA LYS A 34 -22.30 -8.56 -5.65
C LYS A 34 -21.11 -8.23 -6.54
N ILE A 35 -20.47 -7.10 -6.27
CA ILE A 35 -19.34 -6.58 -7.04
C ILE A 35 -18.03 -7.02 -6.41
N VAL A 36 -17.93 -6.90 -5.10
CA VAL A 36 -16.72 -7.22 -4.33
C VAL A 36 -17.12 -8.06 -3.12
N GLU A 37 -16.33 -9.09 -2.86
CA GLU A 37 -16.44 -9.94 -1.67
C GLU A 37 -15.38 -9.56 -0.65
N GLU A 38 -15.77 -9.55 0.62
CA GLU A 38 -14.84 -9.46 1.75
C GLU A 38 -13.76 -10.54 1.65
N GLN A 39 -12.51 -10.21 2.02
CA GLN A 39 -11.34 -11.09 1.95
C GLN A 39 -10.87 -11.50 0.53
N THR A 40 -11.50 -11.02 -0.53
CA THR A 40 -10.98 -11.23 -1.88
C THR A 40 -9.91 -10.19 -2.18
N PRO A 41 -8.65 -10.58 -2.46
CA PRO A 41 -7.59 -9.62 -2.75
C PRO A 41 -7.91 -8.78 -3.99
N ILE A 42 -7.79 -7.46 -3.86
CA ILE A 42 -7.99 -6.51 -4.95
C ILE A 42 -6.66 -6.08 -5.56
N CYS A 43 -5.69 -5.76 -4.71
CA CYS A 43 -4.36 -5.33 -5.12
C CYS A 43 -3.33 -5.69 -4.04
N GLU A 44 -2.08 -5.41 -4.33
CA GLU A 44 -0.96 -5.56 -3.42
C GLU A 44 -0.18 -4.23 -3.30
N THR A 45 0.46 -4.01 -2.16
CA THR A 45 1.41 -2.92 -1.94
C THR A 45 2.71 -3.47 -1.36
N ASN A 46 3.83 -2.78 -1.59
CA ASN A 46 5.10 -3.18 -1.01
C ASN A 46 5.11 -2.86 0.49
N ILE A 47 5.68 -3.76 1.29
CA ILE A 47 5.86 -3.54 2.72
C ILE A 47 7.33 -3.58 3.09
N ASN A 48 7.79 -2.51 3.75
CA ASN A 48 9.14 -2.38 4.24
C ASN A 48 9.25 -2.91 5.67
N TYR A 49 10.42 -3.46 6.02
CA TYR A 49 10.79 -3.91 7.36
C TYR A 49 9.95 -5.08 7.92
N ALA A 50 9.12 -5.74 7.12
CA ALA A 50 8.47 -6.98 7.52
C ALA A 50 9.46 -8.16 7.46
N PHE A 51 9.16 -9.22 8.23
CA PHE A 51 9.98 -10.42 8.23
C PHE A 51 9.53 -11.36 7.11
N ASN A 52 10.44 -11.72 6.18
CA ASN A 52 10.20 -12.66 5.07
C ASN A 52 9.05 -12.31 4.11
N GLN A 53 8.63 -11.06 4.07
CA GLN A 53 7.53 -10.64 3.21
C GLN A 53 7.79 -9.22 2.69
N ASP A 54 7.74 -9.06 1.37
CA ASP A 54 7.98 -7.78 0.70
C ASP A 54 6.69 -7.15 0.17
N LYS A 55 5.56 -7.89 0.23
CA LYS A 55 4.27 -7.48 -0.30
C LYS A 55 3.15 -7.79 0.67
N LEU A 56 2.19 -6.88 0.76
CA LEU A 56 0.96 -7.04 1.52
C LEU A 56 -0.24 -7.04 0.56
N LEU A 57 -1.09 -8.06 0.69
CA LEU A 57 -2.36 -8.11 -0.02
C LEU A 57 -3.37 -7.19 0.66
N LEU A 58 -4.11 -6.45 -0.14
CA LEU A 58 -5.18 -5.58 0.32
C LEU A 58 -6.53 -6.14 -0.10
N VAL A 59 -7.42 -6.22 0.88
CA VAL A 59 -8.77 -6.74 0.72
C VAL A 59 -9.79 -5.64 1.03
N PRO A 60 -11.03 -5.72 0.51
CA PRO A 60 -12.07 -4.78 0.88
C PRO A 60 -12.46 -4.96 2.35
N GLU A 61 -12.72 -3.85 3.04
CA GLU A 61 -13.17 -3.84 4.45
C GLU A 61 -14.49 -4.58 4.64
N TYR A 62 -15.35 -4.55 3.63
CA TYR A 62 -16.64 -5.25 3.58
C TYR A 62 -17.07 -5.55 2.15
N SER A 63 -17.96 -6.53 1.98
CA SER A 63 -18.55 -6.86 0.69
C SER A 63 -19.40 -5.69 0.18
N TYR A 64 -19.30 -5.40 -1.13
CA TYR A 64 -20.12 -4.38 -1.77
C TYR A 64 -21.03 -4.99 -2.82
N SER A 65 -22.32 -4.66 -2.74
CA SER A 65 -23.35 -5.05 -3.70
C SER A 65 -24.14 -3.82 -4.12
N THR A 66 -24.56 -3.80 -5.38
CA THR A 66 -25.38 -2.69 -5.92
C THR A 66 -26.40 -3.22 -6.91
N ILE A 67 -27.39 -2.40 -7.22
CA ILE A 67 -28.42 -2.72 -8.21
C ILE A 67 -27.90 -2.31 -9.58
N LEU A 68 -27.82 -3.26 -10.49
CA LEU A 68 -27.43 -3.08 -11.88
C LEU A 68 -28.48 -3.70 -12.81
N PRO A 69 -28.49 -3.35 -14.11
CA PRO A 69 -29.27 -4.08 -15.11
C PRO A 69 -29.00 -5.58 -15.01
N ALA A 70 -30.03 -6.39 -15.16
CA ALA A 70 -29.90 -7.85 -15.03
C ALA A 70 -28.97 -8.46 -16.10
N ASP A 71 -28.82 -7.77 -17.24
CA ASP A 71 -27.93 -8.07 -18.35
C ASP A 71 -26.59 -7.30 -18.30
N ALA A 72 -26.26 -6.65 -17.17
CA ALA A 72 -25.02 -5.90 -17.04
C ALA A 72 -23.80 -6.79 -17.24
N ASP A 73 -22.92 -6.36 -18.14
CA ASP A 73 -21.65 -7.05 -18.38
C ASP A 73 -20.70 -6.78 -17.19
N LYS A 74 -20.30 -7.84 -16.51
CA LYS A 74 -19.33 -7.78 -15.40
C LYS A 74 -17.96 -7.26 -15.84
N ASN A 75 -17.60 -7.38 -17.11
CA ASN A 75 -16.36 -6.84 -17.64
C ASN A 75 -16.36 -5.29 -17.75
N SER A 76 -17.54 -4.69 -17.64
CA SER A 76 -17.69 -3.23 -17.59
C SER A 76 -17.55 -2.65 -16.19
N ILE A 77 -17.31 -3.51 -15.19
CA ILE A 77 -17.02 -3.12 -13.82
C ILE A 77 -15.51 -3.02 -13.65
N GLU A 78 -15.03 -1.83 -13.32
CA GLU A 78 -13.64 -1.56 -13.05
C GLU A 78 -13.44 -1.22 -11.58
N ILE A 79 -12.41 -1.79 -10.97
CA ILE A 79 -11.99 -1.48 -9.60
C ILE A 79 -10.64 -0.80 -9.70
N ILE A 80 -10.60 0.47 -9.34
CA ILE A 80 -9.40 1.32 -9.43
C ILE A 80 -8.88 1.55 -8.02
N PRO A 81 -7.78 0.85 -7.62
CA PRO A 81 -7.19 1.05 -6.31
C PRO A 81 -6.43 2.38 -6.24
N ASP A 82 -6.57 3.07 -5.12
CA ASP A 82 -5.82 4.25 -4.72
C ASP A 82 -5.13 3.95 -3.40
N VAL A 83 -3.91 3.42 -3.51
CA VAL A 83 -3.11 2.92 -2.39
C VAL A 83 -1.68 3.42 -2.53
N PRO A 84 -0.95 3.63 -1.41
CA PRO A 84 0.47 3.96 -1.46
C PRO A 84 1.27 2.81 -2.08
N GLU A 85 2.32 3.13 -2.82
CA GLU A 85 3.22 2.14 -3.44
C GLU A 85 3.99 1.33 -2.40
N GLU A 86 4.31 1.96 -1.26
CA GLU A 86 5.07 1.36 -0.16
C GLU A 86 4.47 1.76 1.19
N ILE A 87 4.51 0.85 2.14
CA ILE A 87 4.15 1.07 3.54
C ILE A 87 5.19 0.44 4.46
N ASP A 88 5.28 0.91 5.68
CA ASP A 88 6.21 0.40 6.69
C ASP A 88 5.50 -0.51 7.70
N ALA A 89 6.10 -1.65 8.02
CA ALA A 89 5.67 -2.47 9.15
C ALA A 89 5.95 -1.75 10.50
N PRO A 90 5.15 -1.97 11.55
CA PRO A 90 4.12 -2.98 11.65
C PRO A 90 2.78 -2.54 11.04
N VAL A 91 2.02 -3.52 10.53
CA VAL A 91 0.67 -3.34 10.02
C VAL A 91 -0.22 -4.40 10.67
N THR A 92 -1.43 -4.03 11.07
CA THR A 92 -2.39 -4.94 11.70
C THR A 92 -3.46 -5.34 10.68
N GLU A 93 -3.88 -6.61 10.72
CA GLU A 93 -5.03 -7.09 9.94
C GLU A 93 -6.25 -6.17 10.15
N GLY A 94 -6.94 -5.82 9.07
CA GLY A 94 -8.07 -4.89 9.09
C GLY A 94 -7.67 -3.40 9.16
N GLN A 95 -6.39 -3.06 9.23
CA GLN A 95 -5.94 -1.67 9.16
C GLN A 95 -6.21 -1.09 7.78
N VAL A 96 -6.86 0.07 7.72
CA VAL A 96 -7.11 0.77 6.46
C VAL A 96 -5.80 1.30 5.89
N ILE A 97 -5.48 0.87 4.66
CA ILE A 97 -4.26 1.26 3.95
C ILE A 97 -4.57 2.25 2.82
N GLY A 98 -5.69 2.06 2.15
CA GLY A 98 -6.09 2.89 1.03
C GLY A 98 -7.56 2.74 0.70
N LYS A 99 -7.91 3.08 -0.52
CA LYS A 99 -9.29 3.01 -1.02
C LYS A 99 -9.30 2.41 -2.43
N ALA A 100 -10.45 1.91 -2.84
CA ALA A 100 -10.70 1.55 -4.23
C ALA A 100 -11.99 2.21 -4.72
N GLN A 101 -11.95 2.75 -5.91
CA GLN A 101 -13.11 3.27 -6.60
C GLN A 101 -13.69 2.19 -7.49
N ILE A 102 -14.98 1.91 -7.33
CA ILE A 102 -15.72 0.98 -8.17
C ILE A 102 -16.46 1.79 -9.22
N GLN A 103 -16.25 1.45 -10.49
CA GLN A 103 -16.88 2.12 -11.64
C GLN A 103 -17.64 1.10 -12.49
N TYR A 104 -18.71 1.55 -13.13
CA TYR A 104 -19.44 0.81 -14.14
C TYR A 104 -19.62 1.70 -15.37
N ASN A 105 -19.15 1.25 -16.54
CA ASN A 105 -19.16 2.05 -17.77
C ASN A 105 -18.56 3.47 -17.58
N GLY A 106 -17.50 3.60 -16.77
CA GLY A 106 -16.86 4.89 -16.47
C GLY A 106 -17.59 5.77 -15.46
N GLN A 107 -18.74 5.34 -14.93
CA GLN A 107 -19.45 6.03 -13.86
C GLN A 107 -19.06 5.46 -12.48
N SER A 108 -18.70 6.33 -11.55
CA SER A 108 -18.39 5.93 -10.18
C SER A 108 -19.65 5.44 -9.47
N LEU A 109 -19.62 4.20 -8.99
CA LEU A 109 -20.69 3.60 -8.19
C LEU A 109 -20.45 3.81 -6.69
N ALA A 110 -19.23 3.55 -6.24
CA ALA A 110 -18.85 3.64 -4.83
C ALA A 110 -17.34 3.78 -4.66
N THR A 111 -16.95 4.19 -3.46
CA THR A 111 -15.57 4.10 -2.96
C THR A 111 -15.57 3.25 -1.70
N ILE A 112 -14.74 2.23 -1.67
CA ILE A 112 -14.60 1.31 -0.54
C ILE A 112 -13.20 1.43 0.06
N ASN A 113 -13.07 1.15 1.36
CA ASN A 113 -11.76 1.07 2.01
C ASN A 113 -11.09 -0.26 1.66
N LEU A 114 -9.77 -0.19 1.49
CA LEU A 114 -8.90 -1.35 1.38
C LEU A 114 -8.12 -1.50 2.67
N VAL A 115 -8.16 -2.70 3.23
CA VAL A 115 -7.53 -3.05 4.50
C VAL A 115 -6.47 -4.12 4.32
N ALA A 116 -5.54 -4.19 5.26
CA ALA A 116 -4.54 -5.25 5.32
C ALA A 116 -5.19 -6.61 5.54
N SER A 117 -4.82 -7.60 4.73
CA SER A 117 -5.35 -8.97 4.81
C SER A 117 -4.78 -9.76 5.98
N GLU A 118 -3.67 -9.31 6.56
CA GLU A 118 -2.97 -9.99 7.63
C GLU A 118 -2.17 -9.01 8.50
N THR A 119 -1.80 -9.46 9.70
CA THR A 119 -0.91 -8.72 10.59
C THR A 119 0.54 -9.03 10.25
N LEU A 120 1.34 -8.01 9.95
CA LEU A 120 2.76 -8.12 9.71
C LEU A 120 3.56 -7.35 10.75
N GLU A 121 4.36 -8.07 11.51
CA GLU A 121 5.23 -7.48 12.52
C GLU A 121 6.50 -6.92 11.90
N ARG A 122 7.05 -5.90 12.53
CA ARG A 122 8.32 -5.31 12.14
C ARG A 122 9.47 -6.22 12.52
N SER A 123 10.34 -6.51 11.56
CA SER A 123 11.60 -7.20 11.84
C SER A 123 12.65 -6.21 12.34
N GLU A 124 13.01 -6.29 13.61
CA GLU A 124 14.08 -5.49 14.21
C GLU A 124 15.43 -5.69 13.50
N LEU A 125 15.68 -6.90 12.98
CA LEU A 125 16.92 -7.22 12.26
C LEU A 125 16.97 -6.51 10.90
N VAL A 126 15.89 -6.53 10.13
CA VAL A 126 15.80 -5.87 8.81
C VAL A 126 15.87 -4.35 8.98
N TYR A 127 15.14 -3.82 9.94
CA TYR A 127 15.18 -2.40 10.27
C TYR A 127 16.57 -1.94 10.73
N GLY A 128 17.19 -2.68 11.64
CA GLY A 128 18.55 -2.40 12.10
C GLY A 128 19.59 -2.43 10.99
N ALA A 129 19.51 -3.41 10.08
CA ALA A 129 20.41 -3.51 8.93
C ALA A 129 20.26 -2.31 7.97
N THR A 130 19.04 -1.82 7.78
CA THR A 130 18.77 -0.64 6.92
C THR A 130 19.33 0.64 7.53
N ILE A 131 19.19 0.83 8.86
CA ILE A 131 19.80 1.97 9.57
C ILE A 131 21.32 1.93 9.44
N ILE A 132 21.95 0.77 9.68
CA ILE A 132 23.39 0.61 9.57
C ILE A 132 23.86 0.93 8.16
N LYS A 133 23.19 0.41 7.13
CA LYS A 133 23.48 0.71 5.73
C LYS A 133 23.41 2.22 5.45
N ASN A 134 22.36 2.89 5.89
CA ASN A 134 22.17 4.32 5.66
C ASN A 134 23.22 5.18 6.38
N VAL A 135 23.66 4.76 7.58
CA VAL A 135 24.73 5.45 8.31
C VAL A 135 26.08 5.28 7.59
N ILE A 136 26.41 4.05 7.18
CA ILE A 136 27.70 3.76 6.51
C ILE A 136 27.80 4.47 5.15
N THR A 137 26.70 4.56 4.40
CA THR A 137 26.66 5.24 3.10
C THR A 137 26.48 6.75 3.21
N SER A 138 26.27 7.29 4.40
CA SER A 138 26.14 8.74 4.63
C SER A 138 27.44 9.47 4.24
N PRO A 139 27.36 10.61 3.49
CA PRO A 139 28.53 11.42 3.13
C PRO A 139 29.34 11.85 4.34
N TRP A 140 28.69 12.11 5.47
CA TRP A 140 29.33 12.49 6.72
C TRP A 140 30.17 11.33 7.30
N PHE A 141 29.66 10.09 7.29
CA PHE A 141 30.39 8.92 7.77
C PHE A 141 31.63 8.63 6.90
N ILE A 142 31.48 8.77 5.59
CA ILE A 142 32.60 8.60 4.64
C ILE A 142 33.66 9.64 4.92
N GLY A 143 33.30 10.91 5.17
CA GLY A 143 34.23 11.97 5.52
C GLY A 143 35.03 11.68 6.80
N VAL A 144 34.35 11.21 7.85
CA VAL A 144 35.00 10.80 9.11
C VAL A 144 35.92 9.61 8.91
N ALA A 145 35.49 8.60 8.15
CA ALA A 145 36.30 7.43 7.87
C ALA A 145 37.58 7.77 7.12
N VAL A 146 37.52 8.66 6.13
CA VAL A 146 38.70 9.15 5.40
C VAL A 146 39.63 9.92 6.34
N LEU A 147 39.09 10.79 7.21
CA LEU A 147 39.90 11.55 8.16
C LEU A 147 40.65 10.62 9.13
N VAL A 148 39.98 9.61 9.68
CA VAL A 148 40.60 8.59 10.55
C VAL A 148 41.70 7.85 9.82
N LEU A 149 41.50 7.46 8.56
CA LEU A 149 42.49 6.77 7.74
C LEU A 149 43.73 7.65 7.52
N VAL A 150 43.55 8.94 7.21
CA VAL A 150 44.64 9.91 7.04
C VAL A 150 45.46 10.05 8.35
N LEU A 151 44.75 10.21 9.48
CA LEU A 151 45.44 10.27 10.79
C LEU A 151 46.22 8.98 11.10
N PHE A 152 45.66 7.85 10.76
CA PHE A 152 46.32 6.56 10.93
C PHE A 152 47.61 6.44 10.07
N VAL A 153 47.54 6.89 8.81
CA VAL A 153 48.75 6.94 7.95
C VAL A 153 49.82 7.88 8.52
N ILE A 154 49.41 9.08 8.96
CA ILE A 154 50.34 10.03 9.60
C ILE A 154 50.97 9.39 10.84
N TYR A 155 50.20 8.72 11.68
CA TYR A 155 50.72 7.99 12.84
C TYR A 155 51.78 6.96 12.47
N LEU A 156 51.51 6.11 11.45
CA LEU A 156 52.49 5.10 10.99
C LEU A 156 53.79 5.73 10.48
N VAL A 157 53.70 6.87 9.74
CA VAL A 157 54.88 7.59 9.28
C VAL A 157 55.70 8.13 10.45
N LEU A 158 55.05 8.75 11.44
CA LEU A 158 55.72 9.28 12.64
C LEU A 158 56.42 8.16 13.42
N VAL A 159 55.76 7.03 13.64
CA VAL A 159 56.37 5.88 14.33
C VAL A 159 57.57 5.33 13.55
N SER A 160 57.48 5.28 12.22
CA SER A 160 58.60 4.81 11.36
C SER A 160 59.79 5.76 11.40
N VAL A 161 59.56 7.07 11.40
CA VAL A 161 60.63 8.08 11.46
C VAL A 161 61.29 8.10 12.83
N ILE A 162 60.53 8.07 13.91
CA ILE A 162 61.07 8.05 15.30
C ILE A 162 61.82 6.76 15.57
N GLY A 163 61.32 5.62 15.05
CA GLY A 163 61.96 4.33 15.18
C GLY A 163 63.34 4.27 14.47
N LYS A 164 63.48 4.93 13.32
CA LYS A 164 64.75 5.05 12.61
C LYS A 164 65.77 5.93 13.34
N ASN A 165 65.33 7.03 13.93
CA ASN A 165 66.22 7.94 14.69
C ASN A 165 66.81 7.30 15.97
N LYS A 166 66.06 6.41 16.64
CA LYS A 166 66.58 5.68 17.79
C LYS A 166 67.68 4.66 17.42
N LYS A 167 67.62 4.05 16.23
CA LYS A 167 68.67 3.11 15.76
C LYS A 167 69.95 3.84 15.32
N GLY A 168 69.91 5.10 14.91
CA GLY A 168 71.08 5.90 14.54
C GLY A 168 71.98 6.31 15.73
N ASN A 169 71.36 6.60 16.89
CA ASN A 169 72.13 7.05 18.08
C ASN A 169 72.80 5.94 18.85
N VAL A 170 72.37 4.70 18.71
CA VAL A 170 73.04 3.54 19.41
C VAL A 170 74.34 3.11 18.73
N LYS A 171 74.53 3.39 17.42
CA LYS A 171 75.79 3.03 16.73
C LYS A 171 76.97 3.99 17.02
N LYS A 172 76.70 5.25 17.46
CA LYS A 172 77.70 6.26 17.68
C LYS A 172 78.45 6.15 19.04
N HIS A 173 78.04 5.28 19.95
CA HIS A 173 78.63 5.06 21.26
C HIS A 173 79.47 3.77 21.36
N ARG A 174 79.74 3.04 20.23
CA ARG A 174 80.41 1.78 20.23
C ARG A 174 81.81 1.82 19.63
N ASP A 175 82.25 3.00 19.16
CA ASP A 175 83.53 3.24 18.52
C ASP A 175 84.41 4.30 19.27
N LEU A 176 84.43 4.26 20.64
CA LEU A 176 85.36 4.96 21.49
C LEU A 176 85.92 4.02 22.50
#